data_5d9c4452d7f6657634a315e15fa60b78
#
_entry.id   5d9c4452d7f6657634a315e15fa60b78
#
_cell.length_a   1.000
_cell.length_b   1.000
_cell.length_c   1.000
_cell.angle_alpha   90.00
_cell.angle_beta   90.00
_cell.angle_gamma   90.00
#
_symmetry.space_group_name_H-M   'P 1'
#
loop_
_entity.id
_entity.type
_entity.pdbx_description
1 polymer ?
#
loop_
_entity_poly.entity_id
_entity_poly.type
_entity_poly.pdbx_seq_one_letter_code
_entity_poly.pdbx_strand_id
1 'polypeptide(L)'
;MIKPAIPLTICTSLAVISCSQAGKEKAAPNIVYILADDLGYADLSCYGQKKFTTPNIDLLASQGMIFRQHYTGCTVSAPSRSCLMTGLHTGHTPIRGNKEWKPEGQWPLPAESVTIAEILKKKGYTTGAYGKWGLGFINTEGDPNSQGFDEFFGYNCQRLAHNYYPDHLWHNREMIPLHENDNGQTGAYSPDLI
;
A
#
# COMPACT_ATOMS: atom_id res chain seq x y z
N MET A 1 -25.16 -37.78 -82.77
CA MET A 1 -24.04 -37.11 -82.07
C MET A 1 -24.61 -36.32 -80.88
N ILE A 2 -24.50 -36.87 -79.68
CA ILE A 2 -25.07 -36.29 -78.45
C ILE A 2 -23.91 -35.65 -77.71
N LYS A 3 -23.96 -34.34 -77.51
CA LYS A 3 -22.96 -33.59 -76.68
C LYS A 3 -23.30 -33.75 -75.20
N PRO A 4 -22.34 -34.04 -74.31
CA PRO A 4 -22.61 -34.06 -72.89
C PRO A 4 -22.61 -32.66 -72.30
N ALA A 5 -23.59 -32.41 -71.42
CA ALA A 5 -23.69 -31.24 -70.64
C ALA A 5 -22.75 -31.33 -69.41
N ILE A 6 -21.98 -30.24 -69.16
CA ILE A 6 -21.10 -30.09 -68.00
C ILE A 6 -21.94 -29.51 -66.82
N PRO A 7 -22.00 -30.15 -65.70
CA PRO A 7 -22.67 -29.57 -64.54
C PRO A 7 -21.81 -28.40 -63.90
N LEU A 8 -22.42 -27.26 -63.80
CA LEU A 8 -21.85 -26.09 -63.11
C LEU A 8 -21.94 -26.31 -61.59
N THR A 9 -20.81 -26.64 -60.98
CA THR A 9 -20.73 -26.78 -59.52
C THR A 9 -20.59 -25.39 -58.90
N ILE A 10 -21.63 -24.92 -58.20
CA ILE A 10 -21.64 -23.66 -57.44
C ILE A 10 -20.93 -23.95 -56.10
N CYS A 11 -19.69 -23.48 -55.94
CA CYS A 11 -18.99 -23.45 -54.69
C CYS A 11 -19.51 -22.27 -53.81
N THR A 12 -20.40 -22.56 -52.88
CA THR A 12 -20.80 -21.60 -51.81
C THR A 12 -19.74 -21.59 -50.72
N SER A 13 -18.86 -20.60 -50.75
CA SER A 13 -17.92 -20.31 -49.67
C SER A 13 -18.68 -19.71 -48.48
N LEU A 14 -18.87 -20.49 -47.41
CA LEU A 14 -19.29 -19.97 -46.12
C LEU A 14 -18.15 -19.13 -45.51
N ALA A 15 -18.30 -17.82 -45.53
CA ALA A 15 -17.46 -16.93 -44.76
C ALA A 15 -17.85 -17.04 -43.26
N VAL A 16 -17.06 -17.77 -42.48
CA VAL A 16 -17.19 -17.77 -41.00
C VAL A 16 -16.67 -16.45 -40.50
N ILE A 17 -17.57 -15.52 -40.22
CA ILE A 17 -17.25 -14.27 -39.50
C ILE A 17 -17.00 -14.68 -38.04
N SER A 18 -15.74 -14.92 -37.70
CA SER A 18 -15.31 -15.04 -36.30
C SER A 18 -15.39 -13.65 -35.65
N CYS A 19 -16.50 -13.34 -35.00
CA CYS A 19 -16.56 -12.23 -34.06
C CYS A 19 -15.66 -12.54 -32.87
N SER A 20 -14.39 -12.14 -32.91
CA SER A 20 -13.57 -12.04 -31.72
C SER A 20 -14.21 -10.94 -30.87
N GLN A 21 -15.01 -11.33 -29.88
CA GLN A 21 -15.31 -10.43 -28.77
C GLN A 21 -13.96 -10.12 -28.11
N ALA A 22 -13.39 -8.97 -28.44
CA ALA A 22 -12.34 -8.38 -27.63
C ALA A 22 -12.97 -8.18 -26.23
N GLY A 23 -12.69 -9.11 -25.33
CA GLY A 23 -13.11 -9.00 -23.94
C GLY A 23 -12.60 -7.64 -23.44
N LYS A 24 -13.48 -6.78 -23.01
CA LYS A 24 -13.08 -5.55 -22.30
C LYS A 24 -12.15 -6.01 -21.17
N GLU A 25 -10.88 -5.66 -21.27
CA GLU A 25 -9.94 -5.85 -20.18
C GLU A 25 -10.59 -5.25 -18.92
N LYS A 26 -10.85 -6.08 -17.92
CA LYS A 26 -11.42 -5.58 -16.66
C LYS A 26 -10.41 -4.60 -16.08
N ALA A 27 -10.86 -3.36 -15.82
CA ALA A 27 -10.03 -2.38 -15.13
C ALA A 27 -9.50 -2.99 -13.83
N ALA A 28 -8.22 -2.79 -13.56
CA ALA A 28 -7.61 -3.26 -12.33
C ALA A 28 -8.31 -2.59 -11.11
N PRO A 29 -8.58 -3.33 -10.03
CA PRO A 29 -9.25 -2.77 -8.86
C PRO A 29 -8.37 -1.76 -8.15
N ASN A 30 -8.96 -0.74 -7.53
CA ASN A 30 -8.26 0.09 -6.57
C ASN A 30 -7.92 -0.76 -5.32
N ILE A 31 -6.76 -0.50 -4.72
CA ILE A 31 -6.27 -1.21 -3.55
C ILE A 31 -6.07 -0.20 -2.43
N VAL A 32 -6.77 -0.39 -1.31
CA VAL A 32 -6.57 0.37 -0.08
C VAL A 32 -6.05 -0.59 0.99
N TYR A 33 -4.86 -0.34 1.49
CA TYR A 33 -4.24 -1.11 2.57
C TYR A 33 -4.17 -0.25 3.83
N ILE A 34 -4.85 -0.67 4.89
CA ILE A 34 -4.88 0.03 6.17
C ILE A 34 -4.08 -0.77 7.18
N LEU A 35 -2.98 -0.18 7.67
CA LEU A 35 -2.15 -0.75 8.73
C LEU A 35 -2.37 0.02 10.02
N ALA A 36 -3.07 -0.58 10.97
CA ALA A 36 -3.19 -0.02 12.31
C ALA A 36 -1.92 -0.30 13.12
N ASP A 37 -1.34 0.75 13.69
CA ASP A 37 -0.14 0.66 14.51
C ASP A 37 -0.51 0.26 15.94
N ASP A 38 0.17 -0.76 16.49
CA ASP A 38 -0.04 -1.30 17.83
C ASP A 38 -1.47 -1.74 18.17
N LEU A 39 -2.28 -2.12 17.16
CA LEU A 39 -3.61 -2.67 17.37
C LEU A 39 -3.53 -4.15 17.77
N GLY A 40 -4.05 -4.48 18.93
CA GLY A 40 -4.11 -5.86 19.44
C GLY A 40 -5.22 -6.68 18.79
N TYR A 41 -5.03 -8.00 18.72
CA TYR A 41 -6.04 -8.93 18.19
C TYR A 41 -7.39 -8.79 18.90
N ALA A 42 -7.38 -8.59 20.23
CA ALA A 42 -8.58 -8.49 21.06
C ALA A 42 -9.18 -7.07 21.11
N ASP A 43 -8.72 -6.14 20.28
CA ASP A 43 -9.22 -4.76 20.27
C ASP A 43 -10.39 -4.58 19.30
N LEU A 44 -10.69 -5.57 18.47
CA LEU A 44 -11.78 -5.51 17.49
C LEU A 44 -12.96 -6.42 17.87
N SER A 45 -14.20 -5.92 17.71
CA SER A 45 -15.40 -6.69 18.01
C SER A 45 -15.53 -7.95 17.15
N CYS A 46 -15.12 -7.89 15.87
CA CYS A 46 -15.12 -9.04 14.96
C CYS A 46 -14.14 -10.16 15.40
N TYR A 47 -13.19 -9.85 16.27
CA TYR A 47 -12.31 -10.82 16.93
C TYR A 47 -12.69 -11.14 18.38
N GLY A 48 -13.85 -10.65 18.84
CA GLY A 48 -14.45 -11.05 20.11
C GLY A 48 -14.27 -10.07 21.26
N GLN A 49 -13.78 -8.86 21.02
CA GLN A 49 -13.78 -7.77 21.98
C GLN A 49 -15.22 -7.44 22.40
N LYS A 50 -15.48 -7.19 23.72
CA LYS A 50 -16.84 -7.03 24.28
C LYS A 50 -17.06 -5.72 25.06
N LYS A 51 -15.99 -4.94 25.32
CA LYS A 51 -16.08 -3.72 26.14
C LYS A 51 -16.54 -2.51 25.34
N PHE A 52 -16.33 -2.50 24.04
CA PHE A 52 -16.77 -1.48 23.09
C PHE A 52 -16.99 -2.14 21.72
N THR A 53 -17.53 -1.42 20.75
CA THR A 53 -17.81 -1.93 19.41
C THR A 53 -16.97 -1.22 18.36
N THR A 54 -16.67 -1.92 17.26
CA THR A 54 -15.95 -1.40 16.11
C THR A 54 -16.80 -1.54 14.83
N PRO A 55 -17.96 -0.84 14.75
CA PRO A 55 -19.01 -1.17 13.79
C PRO A 55 -18.57 -1.07 12.33
N ASN A 56 -17.73 -0.11 11.97
CA ASN A 56 -17.25 0.04 10.61
C ASN A 56 -16.29 -1.09 10.19
N ILE A 57 -15.41 -1.51 11.11
CA ILE A 57 -14.49 -2.64 10.87
C ILE A 57 -15.28 -3.95 10.85
N ASP A 58 -16.27 -4.10 11.75
CA ASP A 58 -17.14 -5.26 11.78
C ASP A 58 -17.99 -5.40 10.51
N LEU A 59 -18.47 -4.27 9.96
CA LEU A 59 -19.16 -4.25 8.67
C LEU A 59 -18.23 -4.71 7.54
N LEU A 60 -16.99 -4.17 7.47
CA LEU A 60 -15.99 -4.60 6.51
C LEU A 60 -15.70 -6.11 6.64
N ALA A 61 -15.53 -6.58 7.86
CA ALA A 61 -15.30 -8.00 8.16
C ALA A 61 -16.45 -8.90 7.71
N SER A 62 -17.71 -8.44 7.87
CA SER A 62 -18.91 -9.18 7.46
C SER A 62 -19.08 -9.28 5.94
N GLN A 63 -18.52 -8.32 5.19
CA GLN A 63 -18.58 -8.26 3.73
C GLN A 63 -17.35 -8.86 3.05
N GLY A 64 -16.32 -9.16 3.81
CA GLY A 64 -15.04 -9.64 3.33
C GLY A 64 -14.59 -10.97 3.92
N MET A 65 -13.29 -11.13 4.02
CA MET A 65 -12.65 -12.32 4.59
C MET A 65 -11.93 -11.97 5.89
N ILE A 66 -12.17 -12.74 6.94
CA ILE A 66 -11.50 -12.59 8.24
C ILE A 66 -10.36 -13.60 8.34
N PHE A 67 -9.12 -13.11 8.46
CA PHE A 67 -7.95 -13.94 8.72
C PHE A 67 -7.69 -14.03 10.22
N ARG A 68 -7.91 -15.21 10.81
CA ARG A 68 -7.72 -15.43 12.25
C ARG A 68 -6.28 -15.81 12.63
N GLN A 69 -5.45 -16.12 11.66
CA GLN A 69 -4.05 -16.55 11.81
C GLN A 69 -3.15 -15.72 10.89
N HIS A 70 -3.28 -14.39 10.93
CA HIS A 70 -2.45 -13.47 10.18
C HIS A 70 -1.60 -12.66 11.15
N TYR A 71 -0.29 -12.68 10.96
CA TYR A 71 0.69 -12.07 11.86
C TYR A 71 1.57 -11.11 11.09
N THR A 72 2.02 -10.05 11.77
CA THR A 72 3.03 -9.15 11.23
C THR A 72 4.39 -9.85 11.17
N GLY A 73 5.27 -9.37 10.30
CA GLY A 73 6.61 -9.95 10.16
C GLY A 73 7.50 -9.79 11.39
N CYS A 74 7.22 -8.79 12.24
CA CYS A 74 7.97 -8.53 13.47
C CYS A 74 7.11 -7.74 14.45
N THR A 75 7.43 -7.82 15.75
CA THR A 75 6.77 -7.03 16.81
C THR A 75 7.21 -5.58 16.86
N VAL A 76 8.35 -5.24 16.26
CA VAL A 76 8.91 -3.88 16.21
C VAL A 76 8.61 -3.22 14.87
N SER A 77 8.30 -1.92 14.89
CA SER A 77 7.72 -1.20 13.76
C SER A 77 8.56 -1.24 12.48
N ALA A 78 9.83 -0.81 12.50
CA ALA A 78 10.61 -0.72 11.25
C ALA A 78 10.83 -2.07 10.57
N PRO A 79 11.23 -3.17 11.26
CA PRO A 79 11.33 -4.47 10.60
C PRO A 79 9.99 -5.03 10.14
N SER A 80 8.87 -4.79 10.87
CA SER A 80 7.54 -5.17 10.41
C SER A 80 7.16 -4.47 9.10
N ARG A 81 7.41 -3.16 9.01
CA ARG A 81 7.19 -2.36 7.77
C ARG A 81 8.09 -2.81 6.64
N SER A 82 9.36 -3.14 6.94
CA SER A 82 10.28 -3.69 5.94
C SER A 82 9.79 -5.03 5.38
N CYS A 83 9.31 -5.93 6.23
CA CYS A 83 8.69 -7.19 5.80
C CYS A 83 7.46 -6.92 4.91
N LEU A 84 6.59 -5.98 5.30
CA LEU A 84 5.39 -5.63 4.56
C LEU A 84 5.73 -5.07 3.17
N MET A 85 6.69 -4.12 3.10
CA MET A 85 7.05 -3.48 1.84
C MET A 85 7.76 -4.42 0.88
N THR A 86 8.60 -5.33 1.39
CA THR A 86 9.44 -6.20 0.55
C THR A 86 8.87 -7.60 0.35
N GLY A 87 7.87 -8.02 1.15
CA GLY A 87 7.38 -9.40 1.16
C GLY A 87 8.39 -10.40 1.74
N LEU A 88 9.49 -9.94 2.33
CA LEU A 88 10.53 -10.80 2.88
C LEU A 88 10.25 -11.15 4.35
N HIS A 89 10.53 -12.39 4.72
CA HIS A 89 10.50 -12.83 6.11
C HIS A 89 11.53 -12.06 6.95
N THR A 90 11.30 -11.90 8.26
CA THR A 90 12.14 -11.15 9.20
C THR A 90 13.63 -11.59 9.18
N GLY A 91 13.91 -12.85 8.89
CA GLY A 91 15.27 -13.36 8.73
C GLY A 91 16.01 -12.89 7.48
N HIS A 92 15.29 -12.34 6.50
CA HIS A 92 15.81 -11.94 5.18
C HIS A 92 15.58 -10.46 4.87
N THR A 93 14.68 -9.78 5.61
CA THR A 93 14.43 -8.35 5.41
C THR A 93 15.67 -7.51 5.77
N PRO A 94 15.96 -6.43 5.03
CA PRO A 94 17.13 -5.58 5.30
C PRO A 94 17.08 -4.88 6.66
N ILE A 95 15.89 -4.47 7.09
CA ILE A 95 15.71 -3.75 8.35
C ILE A 95 15.27 -4.74 9.43
N ARG A 96 16.10 -4.87 10.49
CA ARG A 96 15.89 -5.87 11.56
C ARG A 96 15.66 -5.28 12.95
N GLY A 97 15.55 -3.95 13.05
CA GLY A 97 15.29 -3.25 14.31
C GLY A 97 15.00 -1.78 14.06
N ASN A 98 14.48 -1.10 15.08
CA ASN A 98 14.34 0.34 15.05
C ASN A 98 15.73 0.98 15.24
N LYS A 99 16.17 1.74 14.26
CA LYS A 99 17.42 2.49 14.31
C LYS A 99 17.19 3.86 13.71
N GLU A 100 17.40 4.89 14.53
CA GLU A 100 17.28 6.27 14.06
C GLU A 100 18.35 6.63 13.06
N TRP A 101 17.97 7.47 12.10
CA TRP A 101 18.84 8.14 11.14
C TRP A 101 18.73 9.64 11.36
N LYS A 102 19.84 10.29 11.68
CA LYS A 102 19.88 11.72 11.95
C LYS A 102 19.76 12.54 10.65
N PRO A 103 19.16 13.75 10.66
CA PRO A 103 18.59 14.45 11.84
C PRO A 103 17.21 13.91 12.23
N GLU A 104 16.39 13.43 11.29
CA GLU A 104 15.06 12.87 11.49
C GLU A 104 14.80 11.76 10.48
N GLY A 105 14.60 10.56 10.95
CA GLY A 105 14.34 9.43 10.09
C GLY A 105 14.59 8.10 10.78
N GLN A 106 14.54 7.06 9.99
CA GLN A 106 14.91 5.70 10.36
C GLN A 106 15.99 5.19 9.42
N TRP A 107 16.67 4.11 9.79
CA TRP A 107 17.62 3.45 8.94
C TRP A 107 16.96 3.15 7.58
N PRO A 108 17.56 3.61 6.46
CA PRO A 108 16.91 3.55 5.16
C PRO A 108 16.82 2.11 4.64
N LEU A 109 15.68 1.81 4.00
CA LEU A 109 15.54 0.63 3.17
C LEU A 109 16.48 0.77 1.96
N PRO A 110 17.32 -0.24 1.66
CA PRO A 110 18.26 -0.16 0.56
C PRO A 110 17.59 0.06 -0.81
N ALA A 111 18.27 0.78 -1.70
CA ALA A 111 17.76 1.12 -3.04
C ALA A 111 17.46 -0.12 -3.91
N GLU A 112 18.19 -1.22 -3.70
CA GLU A 112 17.97 -2.49 -4.40
C GLU A 112 16.77 -3.28 -3.90
N SER A 113 16.11 -2.83 -2.82
CA SER A 113 14.90 -3.48 -2.32
C SER A 113 13.77 -3.31 -3.30
N VAL A 114 13.09 -4.40 -3.63
CA VAL A 114 11.88 -4.35 -4.45
C VAL A 114 10.67 -4.23 -3.53
N THR A 115 9.96 -3.12 -3.62
CA THR A 115 8.78 -2.86 -2.78
C THR A 115 7.47 -3.21 -3.47
N ILE A 116 6.41 -3.40 -2.66
CA ILE A 116 5.06 -3.60 -3.19
C ILE A 116 4.60 -2.40 -4.04
N ALA A 117 4.99 -1.17 -3.65
CA ALA A 117 4.66 0.04 -4.39
C ALA A 117 5.29 0.03 -5.79
N GLU A 118 6.57 -0.33 -5.90
CA GLU A 118 7.25 -0.46 -7.20
C GLU A 118 6.64 -1.54 -8.08
N ILE A 119 6.21 -2.66 -7.49
CA ILE A 119 5.54 -3.75 -8.23
C ILE A 119 4.20 -3.27 -8.78
N LEU A 120 3.41 -2.57 -7.97
CA LEU A 120 2.11 -2.02 -8.39
C LEU A 120 2.29 -0.92 -9.44
N LYS A 121 3.28 -0.06 -9.28
CA LYS A 121 3.62 0.98 -10.26
C LYS A 121 3.97 0.39 -11.63
N LYS A 122 4.73 -0.71 -11.67
CA LYS A 122 5.02 -1.46 -12.92
C LYS A 122 3.76 -2.05 -13.58
N LYS A 123 2.65 -2.16 -12.82
CA LYS A 123 1.34 -2.59 -13.31
C LYS A 123 0.41 -1.41 -13.66
N GLY A 124 0.92 -0.19 -13.65
CA GLY A 124 0.19 1.01 -14.02
C GLY A 124 -0.64 1.65 -12.90
N TYR A 125 -0.42 1.25 -11.65
CA TYR A 125 -1.04 1.90 -10.50
C TYR A 125 -0.34 3.22 -10.17
N THR A 126 -1.12 4.22 -9.77
CA THR A 126 -0.63 5.35 -8.98
C THR A 126 -0.58 4.92 -7.51
N THR A 127 0.47 5.27 -6.81
CA THR A 127 0.76 4.76 -5.47
C THR A 127 0.88 5.89 -4.46
N GLY A 128 0.19 5.77 -3.33
CA GLY A 128 0.25 6.73 -2.22
C GLY A 128 0.51 6.03 -0.89
N ALA A 129 1.26 6.68 0.00
CA ALA A 129 1.46 6.25 1.37
C ALA A 129 1.17 7.39 2.33
N TYR A 130 0.39 7.11 3.38
CA TYR A 130 -0.06 8.10 4.35
C TYR A 130 0.23 7.60 5.77
N GLY A 131 0.64 8.50 6.64
CA GLY A 131 0.97 8.17 8.03
C GLY A 131 2.45 7.91 8.27
N LYS A 132 2.77 6.94 9.13
CA LYS A 132 4.13 6.66 9.56
C LYS A 132 4.88 5.79 8.53
N TRP A 133 5.97 6.32 7.97
CA TRP A 133 6.85 5.57 7.06
C TRP A 133 7.81 4.65 7.81
N GLY A 134 8.84 5.20 8.42
CA GLY A 134 9.75 4.49 9.30
C GLY A 134 10.79 3.58 8.61
N LEU A 135 11.08 3.76 7.33
CA LEU A 135 12.04 2.99 6.54
C LEU A 135 13.06 3.86 5.80
N GLY A 136 13.23 5.10 6.25
CA GLY A 136 14.18 6.04 5.65
C GLY A 136 13.90 7.47 6.08
N PHE A 137 14.45 8.39 5.30
CA PHE A 137 14.28 9.82 5.43
C PHE A 137 14.38 10.45 4.05
N ILE A 138 13.93 11.70 3.89
CA ILE A 138 14.07 12.43 2.63
C ILE A 138 15.52 12.44 2.14
N ASN A 139 15.69 12.31 0.84
CA ASN A 139 16.99 12.25 0.18
C ASN A 139 17.88 11.07 0.62
N THR A 140 17.33 10.08 1.31
CA THR A 140 17.98 8.77 1.47
C THR A 140 17.43 7.79 0.44
N GLU A 141 18.11 6.68 0.24
CA GLU A 141 17.62 5.60 -0.63
C GLU A 141 16.28 5.00 -0.15
N GLY A 142 16.01 5.08 1.16
CA GLY A 142 14.75 4.65 1.78
C GLY A 142 13.65 5.72 1.83
N ASP A 143 13.79 6.85 1.16
CA ASP A 143 12.74 7.85 0.98
C ASP A 143 11.49 7.20 0.36
N PRO A 144 10.27 7.46 0.86
CA PRO A 144 9.03 6.86 0.32
C PRO A 144 8.90 7.02 -1.21
N ASN A 145 9.19 8.20 -1.74
CA ASN A 145 9.12 8.44 -3.18
C ASN A 145 10.21 7.69 -3.97
N SER A 146 11.38 7.44 -3.36
CA SER A 146 12.43 6.60 -3.93
C SER A 146 12.08 5.12 -3.90
N GLN A 147 11.19 4.71 -2.98
CA GLN A 147 10.73 3.34 -2.79
C GLN A 147 9.37 3.04 -3.46
N GLY A 148 9.04 3.84 -4.50
CA GLY A 148 7.95 3.54 -5.43
C GLY A 148 6.64 4.26 -5.16
N PHE A 149 6.52 5.09 -4.14
CA PHE A 149 5.33 5.89 -3.93
C PHE A 149 5.35 7.18 -4.76
N ASP A 150 4.27 7.48 -5.46
CA ASP A 150 4.08 8.73 -6.21
C ASP A 150 3.76 9.87 -5.25
N GLU A 151 3.08 9.56 -4.15
CA GLU A 151 2.73 10.52 -3.11
C GLU A 151 2.98 9.93 -1.73
N PHE A 152 3.50 10.78 -0.83
CA PHE A 152 3.65 10.49 0.59
C PHE A 152 3.20 11.69 1.42
N PHE A 153 2.40 11.44 2.46
CA PHE A 153 2.05 12.45 3.45
C PHE A 153 2.06 11.85 4.86
N GLY A 154 2.85 12.42 5.77
CA GLY A 154 2.92 11.93 7.15
C GLY A 154 4.27 12.11 7.83
N TYR A 155 4.70 11.09 8.58
CA TYR A 155 5.91 11.09 9.40
C TYR A 155 7.01 10.23 8.78
N ASN A 156 8.20 10.75 8.67
CA ASN A 156 9.35 9.94 8.22
C ASN A 156 9.86 8.98 9.30
N CYS A 157 9.79 9.35 10.58
CA CYS A 157 10.37 8.57 11.67
C CYS A 157 9.36 8.12 12.72
N GLN A 158 9.76 7.10 13.50
CA GLN A 158 8.96 6.59 14.62
C GLN A 158 8.76 7.63 15.71
N ARG A 159 9.83 8.36 16.06
CA ARG A 159 9.83 9.33 17.15
C ARG A 159 8.84 10.47 16.90
N LEU A 160 8.82 11.03 15.68
CA LEU A 160 7.88 12.10 15.33
C LEU A 160 6.44 11.61 15.40
N ALA A 161 6.18 10.38 14.91
CA ALA A 161 4.85 9.77 14.94
C ALA A 161 4.32 9.47 16.35
N HIS A 162 5.19 9.36 17.36
CA HIS A 162 4.76 9.19 18.76
C HIS A 162 4.33 10.52 19.41
N ASN A 163 4.61 11.65 18.78
CA ASN A 163 4.08 12.93 19.16
C ASN A 163 2.87 13.26 18.26
N TYR A 164 1.67 13.15 18.81
CA TYR A 164 0.43 13.44 18.07
C TYR A 164 0.25 14.91 17.70
N TYR A 165 1.09 15.79 18.25
CA TYR A 165 1.13 17.23 17.99
C TYR A 165 2.54 17.65 17.59
N PRO A 166 3.10 17.09 16.49
CA PRO A 166 4.43 17.48 16.03
C PRO A 166 4.40 18.91 15.47
N ASP A 167 5.55 19.53 15.37
CA ASP A 167 5.72 20.85 14.77
C ASP A 167 5.69 20.81 13.22
N HIS A 168 5.76 19.63 12.62
CA HIS A 168 5.67 19.46 11.17
C HIS A 168 5.25 18.05 10.76
N LEU A 169 4.80 17.95 9.50
CA LEU A 169 4.65 16.71 8.73
C LEU A 169 5.44 16.84 7.43
N TRP A 170 5.46 15.78 6.65
CA TRP A 170 6.11 15.73 5.35
C TRP A 170 5.09 15.44 4.25
N HIS A 171 5.11 16.25 3.18
CA HIS A 171 4.43 15.96 1.94
C HIS A 171 5.50 15.70 0.86
N ASN A 172 5.67 14.47 0.48
CA ASN A 172 6.79 14.04 -0.34
C ASN A 172 8.14 14.44 0.32
N ARG A 173 8.86 15.37 -0.27
CA ARG A 173 10.14 15.89 0.22
C ARG A 173 10.05 17.30 0.79
N GLU A 174 8.84 17.81 0.93
CA GLU A 174 8.57 19.12 1.47
C GLU A 174 8.09 19.03 2.92
N MET A 175 8.71 19.83 3.81
CA MET A 175 8.27 19.97 5.18
C MET A 175 7.05 20.87 5.24
N ILE A 176 5.98 20.39 5.84
CA ILE A 176 4.76 21.15 6.09
C ILE A 176 4.73 21.54 7.57
N PRO A 177 4.99 22.81 7.93
CA PRO A 177 4.99 23.25 9.32
C PRO A 177 3.57 23.25 9.89
N LEU A 178 3.46 22.87 11.17
CA LEU A 178 2.21 22.91 11.94
C LEU A 178 2.36 23.98 13.03
N HIS A 179 2.20 25.25 12.64
CA HIS A 179 2.42 26.40 13.51
C HIS A 179 1.51 26.42 14.74
N GLU A 180 0.36 25.75 14.69
CA GLU A 180 -0.55 25.58 15.82
C GLU A 180 0.06 24.73 16.95
N ASN A 181 1.15 24.04 16.66
CA ASN A 181 1.87 23.18 17.61
C ASN A 181 3.20 23.80 18.08
N ASP A 182 3.54 24.99 17.60
CA ASP A 182 4.78 25.69 17.98
C ASP A 182 4.87 25.85 19.50
N ASN A 183 6.10 25.80 20.03
CA ASN A 183 6.38 25.93 21.47
C ASN A 183 5.65 24.91 22.37
N GLY A 184 5.32 23.72 21.83
CA GLY A 184 4.65 22.65 22.57
C GLY A 184 3.15 22.84 22.73
N GLN A 185 2.54 23.68 21.91
CA GLN A 185 1.08 23.78 21.82
C GLN A 185 0.49 22.52 21.18
N THR A 186 -0.82 22.35 21.29
CA THR A 186 -1.57 21.17 20.81
C THR A 186 -2.77 21.58 19.97
N GLY A 187 -2.56 22.53 19.05
CA GLY A 187 -3.61 23.09 18.21
C GLY A 187 -3.98 22.19 17.01
N ALA A 188 -2.99 21.52 16.40
CA ALA A 188 -3.20 20.65 15.26
C ALA A 188 -2.91 19.19 15.63
N TYR A 189 -3.97 18.37 15.75
CA TYR A 189 -3.86 16.94 15.97
C TYR A 189 -3.53 16.24 14.64
N SER A 190 -2.32 15.74 14.52
CA SER A 190 -1.80 15.25 13.25
C SER A 190 -2.55 14.06 12.61
N PRO A 191 -3.18 13.13 13.38
CA PRO A 191 -4.02 12.10 12.76
C PRO A 191 -5.28 12.63 12.05
N ASP A 192 -5.74 13.86 12.37
CA ASP A 192 -6.86 14.47 11.64
C ASP A 192 -6.41 15.11 10.32
N LEU A 193 -5.11 15.23 10.09
CA LEU A 193 -4.51 15.82 8.89
C LEU A 193 -4.06 14.78 7.89
N ILE A 194 -3.86 13.54 8.32
CA ILE A 194 -3.39 12.39 7.55
C ILE A 194 -4.57 11.54 7.09
#